data_c886b2ab3ca47689960bd7c90419a14d
#
_entry.id   c886b2ab3ca47689960bd7c90419a14d
#
_cell.length_a   1.000
_cell.length_b   1.000
_cell.length_c   1.000
_cell.angle_alpha   90.00
_cell.angle_beta   90.00
_cell.angle_gamma   90.00
#
_symmetry.space_group_name_H-M   'P 1'
#
loop_
_entity.id
_entity.type
_entity.pdbx_description
1 polymer ?
#
loop_
_entity_poly.entity_id
_entity_poly.type
_entity_poly.pdbx_seq_one_letter_code
_entity_poly.pdbx_strand_id
1 'polypeptide(L)'
;MRESSAARVNGRAVPEQRVEAFLGRNAPRGARLYRSAAPPRGATGHSAAAPARRQRQQRRWATQVVVTDELARRACAERGLEPPDDLEPMSLLTIPETDVADLGSIVAAALAHSPAARALLADLEQEQHVPGPAVRDYYDRNRDRFLTPDALRRGVDPYDDPDPADIQPYRRVRDGIAQELRRAAARRAFFTWLDEARAGVEYAEGHEHPGDPSHPDHEHRH
;
A
#
# COMPACT_ATOMS: atom_id res chain seq x y z
N MET A 1 10.14 12.78 32.83
CA MET A 1 9.38 11.63 32.25
C MET A 1 10.03 11.28 30.93
N ARG A 2 10.50 10.04 30.74
CA ARG A 2 11.00 9.60 29.43
C ARG A 2 9.78 9.38 28.57
N GLU A 3 9.68 10.09 27.45
CA GLU A 3 8.62 9.82 26.46
C GLU A 3 8.77 8.38 25.97
N SER A 4 7.67 7.61 26.05
CA SER A 4 7.61 6.26 25.53
C SER A 4 7.72 6.32 24.00
N SER A 5 8.63 5.55 23.41
CA SER A 5 8.80 5.49 21.95
C SER A 5 8.30 4.17 21.42
N ALA A 6 7.53 4.22 20.33
CA ALA A 6 7.01 3.06 19.63
C ALA A 6 8.09 2.36 18.76
N ALA A 7 9.01 3.17 18.24
CA ALA A 7 10.13 2.70 17.42
C ALA A 7 11.29 3.70 17.43
N ARG A 8 12.44 3.27 16.91
CA ARG A 8 13.57 4.15 16.57
C ARG A 8 13.90 3.96 15.09
N VAL A 9 14.03 5.06 14.39
CA VAL A 9 14.44 5.09 12.98
C VAL A 9 15.80 5.74 12.90
N ASN A 10 16.83 4.98 12.57
CA ASN A 10 18.22 5.43 12.57
C ASN A 10 18.60 6.17 13.89
N GLY A 11 18.27 5.56 15.03
CA GLY A 11 18.53 6.09 16.37
C GLY A 11 17.57 7.20 16.85
N ARG A 12 16.73 7.78 16.00
CA ARG A 12 15.75 8.82 16.38
C ARG A 12 14.43 8.20 16.82
N ALA A 13 13.94 8.60 17.99
CA ALA A 13 12.71 8.07 18.55
C ALA A 13 11.47 8.51 17.73
N VAL A 14 10.58 7.55 17.48
CA VAL A 14 9.21 7.78 17.03
C VAL A 14 8.31 7.68 18.26
N PRO A 15 7.73 8.79 18.76
CA PRO A 15 6.94 8.79 19.98
C PRO A 15 5.68 7.93 19.84
N GLU A 16 5.32 7.18 20.89
CA GLU A 16 4.09 6.39 20.94
C GLU A 16 2.84 7.26 20.73
N GLN A 17 2.89 8.53 21.17
CA GLN A 17 1.83 9.51 20.96
C GLN A 17 1.46 9.71 19.47
N ARG A 18 2.41 9.57 18.54
CA ARG A 18 2.09 9.63 17.09
C ARG A 18 1.25 8.44 16.65
N VAL A 19 1.53 7.27 17.20
CA VAL A 19 0.76 6.04 16.92
C VAL A 19 -0.66 6.17 17.49
N GLU A 20 -0.77 6.67 18.71
CA GLU A 20 -2.07 6.89 19.35
C GLU A 20 -2.88 7.99 18.65
N ALA A 21 -2.25 9.08 18.25
CA ALA A 21 -2.89 10.14 17.47
C ALA A 21 -3.38 9.62 16.10
N PHE A 22 -2.64 8.73 15.45
CA PHE A 22 -3.06 8.07 14.23
C PHE A 22 -4.28 7.17 14.48
N LEU A 23 -4.25 6.34 15.52
CA LEU A 23 -5.36 5.47 15.92
C LEU A 23 -6.59 6.30 16.31
N GLY A 24 -6.43 7.39 17.06
CA GLY A 24 -7.53 8.27 17.50
C GLY A 24 -8.27 8.91 16.32
N ARG A 25 -7.55 9.37 15.30
CA ARG A 25 -8.15 9.92 14.08
C ARG A 25 -8.91 8.87 13.25
N ASN A 26 -8.54 7.60 13.38
CA ASN A 26 -9.06 6.50 12.56
C ASN A 26 -9.85 5.45 13.37
N ALA A 27 -10.05 5.69 14.67
CA ALA A 27 -10.57 4.69 15.63
C ALA A 27 -11.95 4.07 15.31
N PRO A 28 -12.98 4.78 14.83
CA PRO A 28 -14.25 4.12 14.49
C PRO A 28 -14.22 3.40 13.15
N ARG A 29 -13.24 3.68 12.34
CA ARG A 29 -13.19 3.35 10.90
C ARG A 29 -12.14 2.29 10.56
N GLY A 30 -11.01 2.25 11.27
CA GLY A 30 -9.96 1.25 11.08
C GLY A 30 -10.37 -0.18 11.43
N ALA A 31 -11.41 -0.35 12.26
CA ALA A 31 -11.97 -1.67 12.55
C ALA A 31 -12.60 -2.39 11.34
N ARG A 32 -12.88 -1.67 10.25
CA ARG A 32 -13.46 -2.27 9.03
C ARG A 32 -12.41 -2.82 8.05
N LEU A 33 -11.21 -2.27 7.99
CA LEU A 33 -10.14 -2.81 7.14
C LEU A 33 -9.71 -4.22 7.60
N TYR A 34 -9.88 -4.52 8.90
CA TYR A 34 -9.66 -5.86 9.47
C TYR A 34 -10.87 -6.79 9.39
N ARG A 35 -12.01 -6.35 8.86
CA ARG A 35 -13.26 -7.13 8.85
C ARG A 35 -13.51 -7.94 7.58
N SER A 36 -12.53 -8.10 6.70
CA SER A 36 -12.70 -8.88 5.46
C SER A 36 -12.75 -10.41 5.68
N ALA A 37 -12.55 -10.89 6.90
CA ALA A 37 -12.80 -12.29 7.25
C ALA A 37 -14.01 -12.35 8.21
N ALA A 38 -15.19 -12.66 7.69
CA ALA A 38 -16.34 -13.01 8.52
C ALA A 38 -15.95 -14.22 9.40
N PRO A 39 -16.16 -14.16 10.73
CA PRO A 39 -15.93 -15.33 11.57
C PRO A 39 -16.88 -16.44 11.15
N PRO A 40 -16.45 -17.71 11.16
CA PRO A 40 -17.34 -18.84 10.89
C PRO A 40 -18.48 -18.80 11.88
N ARG A 41 -19.72 -18.94 11.38
CA ARG A 41 -20.92 -19.03 12.20
C ARG A 41 -20.79 -20.25 13.12
N GLY A 42 -20.65 -20.03 14.44
CA GLY A 42 -20.66 -21.11 15.42
C GLY A 42 -19.78 -20.94 16.66
N ALA A 43 -18.96 -19.89 16.78
CA ALA A 43 -18.12 -19.71 17.97
C ALA A 43 -18.86 -18.96 19.09
N THR A 44 -19.59 -19.69 19.92
CA THR A 44 -20.08 -19.24 21.23
C THR A 44 -18.95 -19.35 22.24
N GLY A 45 -18.24 -18.26 22.48
CA GLY A 45 -17.15 -18.19 23.47
C GLY A 45 -16.33 -16.93 23.30
N HIS A 46 -16.91 -15.77 23.65
CA HIS A 46 -16.18 -14.50 23.60
C HIS A 46 -15.28 -14.39 24.82
N SER A 47 -14.06 -14.94 24.71
CA SER A 47 -13.00 -14.71 25.71
C SER A 47 -12.65 -13.21 25.75
N ALA A 48 -12.53 -12.62 26.94
CA ALA A 48 -12.05 -11.25 27.16
C ALA A 48 -10.64 -11.00 26.55
N ALA A 49 -9.91 -12.03 26.21
CA ALA A 49 -8.63 -11.97 25.51
C ALA A 49 -8.73 -11.48 24.04
N ALA A 50 -9.86 -11.72 23.36
CA ALA A 50 -10.03 -11.36 21.95
C ALA A 50 -10.02 -9.83 21.68
N PRO A 51 -10.67 -8.96 22.48
CA PRO A 51 -10.56 -7.51 22.30
C PRO A 51 -9.16 -6.97 22.56
N ALA A 52 -8.48 -7.47 23.59
CA ALA A 52 -7.11 -7.06 23.91
C ALA A 52 -6.12 -7.45 22.81
N ARG A 53 -6.20 -8.67 22.27
CA ARG A 53 -5.41 -9.11 21.12
C ARG A 53 -5.64 -8.22 19.90
N ARG A 54 -6.89 -7.90 19.59
CA ARG A 54 -7.23 -7.02 18.47
C ARG A 54 -6.63 -5.63 18.64
N GLN A 55 -6.67 -5.07 19.86
CA GLN A 55 -6.10 -3.77 20.14
C GLN A 55 -4.57 -3.77 19.98
N ARG A 56 -3.88 -4.83 20.44
CA ARG A 56 -2.43 -4.99 20.20
C ARG A 56 -2.11 -5.06 18.72
N GLN A 57 -2.84 -5.84 17.93
CA GLN A 57 -2.64 -5.93 16.48
C GLN A 57 -2.89 -4.59 15.78
N GLN A 58 -3.92 -3.85 16.17
CA GLN A 58 -4.18 -2.50 15.64
C GLN A 58 -3.03 -1.53 15.96
N ARG A 59 -2.48 -1.59 17.18
CA ARG A 59 -1.34 -0.75 17.56
C ARG A 59 -0.10 -1.11 16.73
N ARG A 60 0.22 -2.38 16.58
CA ARG A 60 1.34 -2.86 15.76
C ARG A 60 1.19 -2.41 14.31
N TRP A 61 0.01 -2.60 13.72
CA TRP A 61 -0.29 -2.13 12.37
C TRP A 61 -0.14 -0.60 12.23
N ALA A 62 -0.70 0.16 13.16
CA ALA A 62 -0.60 1.63 13.16
C ALA A 62 0.85 2.10 13.29
N THR A 63 1.67 1.40 14.09
CA THR A 63 3.10 1.69 14.21
C THR A 63 3.80 1.56 12.86
N GLN A 64 3.50 0.53 12.07
CA GLN A 64 4.10 0.35 10.74
C GLN A 64 3.74 1.51 9.80
N VAL A 65 2.49 2.00 9.84
CA VAL A 65 2.06 3.15 9.05
C VAL A 65 2.82 4.42 9.46
N VAL A 66 2.91 4.69 10.76
CA VAL A 66 3.62 5.87 11.28
C VAL A 66 5.12 5.81 11.02
N VAL A 67 5.74 4.63 11.13
CA VAL A 67 7.15 4.42 10.78
C VAL A 67 7.38 4.64 9.30
N THR A 68 6.50 4.14 8.43
CA THR A 68 6.59 4.39 6.98
C THR A 68 6.48 5.90 6.66
N ASP A 69 5.60 6.65 7.33
CA ASP A 69 5.52 8.11 7.20
C ASP A 69 6.84 8.79 7.63
N GLU A 70 7.43 8.37 8.75
CA GLU A 70 8.71 8.93 9.22
C GLU A 70 9.86 8.64 8.26
N LEU A 71 9.94 7.41 7.73
CA LEU A 71 10.94 7.02 6.72
C LEU A 71 10.78 7.86 5.45
N ALA A 72 9.55 8.02 4.97
CA ALA A 72 9.26 8.80 3.77
C ALA A 72 9.60 10.29 3.94
N ARG A 73 9.31 10.89 5.11
CA ARG A 73 9.71 12.27 5.42
C ARG A 73 11.23 12.47 5.32
N ARG A 74 12.00 11.50 5.81
CA ARG A 74 13.46 11.55 5.73
C ARG A 74 13.95 11.41 4.30
N ALA A 75 13.42 10.43 3.56
CA ALA A 75 13.77 10.26 2.16
C ALA A 75 13.44 11.52 1.34
N CYS A 76 12.30 12.17 1.59
CA CYS A 76 11.98 13.45 0.97
C CYS A 76 13.02 14.53 1.32
N ALA A 77 13.38 14.66 2.59
CA ALA A 77 14.38 15.65 3.02
C ALA A 77 15.75 15.38 2.37
N GLU A 78 16.19 14.13 2.28
CA GLU A 78 17.44 13.72 1.64
C GLU A 78 17.45 13.97 0.13
N ARG A 79 16.28 13.84 -0.52
CA ARG A 79 16.09 14.08 -1.96
C ARG A 79 15.72 15.53 -2.30
N GLY A 80 15.53 16.41 -1.31
CA GLY A 80 15.07 17.79 -1.51
C GLY A 80 13.64 17.88 -2.02
N LEU A 81 12.80 16.89 -1.72
CA LEU A 81 11.38 16.90 -2.08
C LEU A 81 10.59 17.67 -1.03
N GLU A 82 9.74 18.59 -1.48
CA GLU A 82 8.80 19.30 -0.63
C GLU A 82 7.41 18.65 -0.75
N PRO A 83 6.98 17.83 0.24
CA PRO A 83 5.63 17.29 0.23
C PRO A 83 4.62 18.44 0.32
N PRO A 84 3.52 18.41 -0.45
CA PRO A 84 2.50 19.46 -0.34
C PRO A 84 1.91 19.54 1.06
N ASP A 85 1.89 20.74 1.66
CA ASP A 85 1.41 20.98 3.02
C ASP A 85 -0.13 20.84 3.15
N ASP A 86 -0.85 21.04 2.06
CA ASP A 86 -2.30 21.19 1.97
C ASP A 86 -3.07 19.92 1.64
N LEU A 87 -2.38 18.79 1.48
CA LEU A 87 -3.06 17.52 1.28
C LEU A 87 -3.61 17.02 2.62
N GLU A 88 -4.91 17.23 2.83
CA GLU A 88 -5.65 16.55 3.90
C GLU A 88 -5.39 15.05 3.82
N PRO A 89 -5.01 14.40 4.94
CA PRO A 89 -4.83 12.96 4.97
C PRO A 89 -6.12 12.29 4.49
N MET A 90 -6.05 11.50 3.43
CA MET A 90 -7.19 10.71 3.01
C MET A 90 -7.67 9.84 4.16
N SER A 91 -8.98 9.83 4.40
CA SER A 91 -9.56 8.92 5.39
C SER A 91 -9.25 7.48 4.98
N LEU A 92 -8.82 6.64 5.93
CA LEU A 92 -8.58 5.21 5.69
C LEU A 92 -9.79 4.47 5.11
N LEU A 93 -10.99 5.04 5.26
CA LEU A 93 -12.23 4.51 4.67
C LEU A 93 -12.32 4.68 3.17
N THR A 94 -11.57 5.61 2.60
CA THR A 94 -11.60 5.92 1.16
C THR A 94 -10.48 5.25 0.40
N ILE A 95 -9.65 4.41 1.06
CA ILE A 95 -8.65 3.60 0.36
C ILE A 95 -9.41 2.56 -0.47
N PRO A 96 -9.24 2.56 -1.80
CA PRO A 96 -9.86 1.55 -2.66
C PRO A 96 -9.41 0.13 -2.27
N GLU A 97 -10.30 -0.85 -2.35
CA GLU A 97 -9.93 -2.25 -2.11
C GLU A 97 -8.84 -2.73 -3.06
N THR A 98 -8.82 -2.22 -4.29
CA THR A 98 -7.76 -2.49 -5.28
C THR A 98 -6.39 -2.04 -4.78
N ASP A 99 -6.29 -0.87 -4.15
CA ASP A 99 -5.02 -0.39 -3.61
C ASP A 99 -4.54 -1.24 -2.43
N VAL A 100 -5.48 -1.71 -1.60
CA VAL A 100 -5.15 -2.64 -0.50
C VAL A 100 -4.71 -4.00 -1.04
N ALA A 101 -5.34 -4.50 -2.10
CA ALA A 101 -4.96 -5.75 -2.75
C ALA A 101 -3.58 -5.66 -3.40
N ASP A 102 -3.30 -4.53 -4.09
CA ASP A 102 -2.06 -4.33 -4.84
C ASP A 102 -0.86 -3.96 -3.96
N LEU A 103 -1.11 -3.19 -2.88
CA LEU A 103 -0.04 -2.57 -2.07
C LEU A 103 0.07 -3.16 -0.66
N GLY A 104 -0.92 -3.94 -0.22
CA GLY A 104 -1.05 -4.35 1.18
C GLY A 104 -1.54 -3.21 2.09
N SER A 105 -2.17 -3.59 3.19
CA SER A 105 -2.89 -2.63 4.06
C SER A 105 -2.01 -1.57 4.72
N ILE A 106 -0.74 -1.88 5.00
CA ILE A 106 0.20 -0.94 5.65
C ILE A 106 0.62 0.13 4.66
N VAL A 107 1.05 -0.26 3.44
CA VAL A 107 1.53 0.69 2.42
C VAL A 107 0.38 1.53 1.89
N ALA A 108 -0.78 0.92 1.61
CA ALA A 108 -1.96 1.66 1.20
C ALA A 108 -2.39 2.71 2.24
N ALA A 109 -2.39 2.34 3.53
CA ALA A 109 -2.68 3.27 4.62
C ALA A 109 -1.61 4.36 4.77
N ALA A 110 -0.34 4.02 4.58
CA ALA A 110 0.75 5.00 4.61
C ALA A 110 0.61 6.02 3.48
N LEU A 111 0.34 5.57 2.24
CA LEU A 111 0.11 6.45 1.10
C LEU A 111 -1.14 7.33 1.29
N ALA A 112 -2.20 6.80 1.90
CA ALA A 112 -3.39 7.60 2.23
C ALA A 112 -3.14 8.65 3.30
N HIS A 113 -2.28 8.34 4.28
CA HIS A 113 -2.01 9.19 5.45
C HIS A 113 -0.87 10.20 5.25
N SER A 114 0.18 9.81 4.53
CA SER A 114 1.44 10.55 4.44
C SER A 114 1.60 11.29 3.12
N PRO A 115 1.59 12.65 3.12
CA PRO A 115 1.98 13.43 1.95
C PRO A 115 3.41 13.11 1.49
N ALA A 116 4.33 12.84 2.43
CA ALA A 116 5.71 12.49 2.10
C ALA A 116 5.81 11.15 1.37
N ALA A 117 5.05 10.13 1.78
CA ALA A 117 5.04 8.84 1.07
C ALA A 117 4.50 8.99 -0.36
N ARG A 118 3.49 9.85 -0.57
CA ARG A 118 2.98 10.15 -1.91
C ARG A 118 3.98 10.92 -2.77
N ALA A 119 4.65 11.93 -2.17
CA ALA A 119 5.68 12.70 -2.87
C ALA A 119 6.85 11.79 -3.30
N LEU A 120 7.31 10.92 -2.40
CA LEU A 120 8.36 9.97 -2.71
C LEU A 120 7.94 8.98 -3.82
N LEU A 121 6.71 8.44 -3.76
CA LEU A 121 6.21 7.55 -4.82
C LEU A 121 6.13 8.27 -6.17
N ALA A 122 5.70 9.53 -6.18
CA ALA A 122 5.63 10.34 -7.40
C ALA A 122 7.03 10.64 -7.97
N ASP A 123 8.01 10.91 -7.11
CA ASP A 123 9.41 11.10 -7.50
C ASP A 123 9.98 9.80 -8.11
N LEU A 124 9.78 8.68 -7.44
CA LEU A 124 10.15 7.37 -7.97
C LEU A 124 9.45 7.05 -9.31
N GLU A 125 8.20 7.51 -9.53
CA GLU A 125 7.51 7.35 -10.81
C GLU A 125 8.19 8.15 -11.93
N GLN A 126 8.69 9.36 -11.63
CA GLN A 126 9.43 10.17 -12.60
C GLN A 126 10.78 9.55 -13.01
N GLU A 127 11.42 8.85 -12.09
CA GLU A 127 12.68 8.13 -12.35
C GLU A 127 12.49 6.90 -13.27
N GLN A 128 11.25 6.38 -13.40
CA GLN A 128 11.02 5.16 -14.17
C GLN A 128 11.02 5.42 -15.67
N HIS A 129 11.88 4.74 -16.36
CA HIS A 129 11.89 4.69 -17.82
C HIS A 129 11.26 3.39 -18.33
N VAL A 130 10.21 3.52 -19.15
CA VAL A 130 9.55 2.37 -19.77
C VAL A 130 9.91 2.38 -21.27
N PRO A 131 10.72 1.41 -21.75
CA PRO A 131 11.10 1.33 -23.16
C PRO A 131 9.88 1.05 -24.06
N GLY A 132 9.82 1.70 -25.23
CA GLY A 132 8.76 1.47 -26.22
C GLY A 132 8.51 0.00 -26.57
N PRO A 133 9.55 -0.84 -26.75
CA PRO A 133 9.38 -2.27 -26.95
C PRO A 133 8.63 -2.97 -25.81
N ALA A 134 8.86 -2.59 -24.55
CA ALA A 134 8.13 -3.18 -23.40
C ALA A 134 6.65 -2.83 -23.43
N VAL A 135 6.31 -1.59 -23.84
CA VAL A 135 4.91 -1.16 -24.04
C VAL A 135 4.24 -1.97 -25.14
N ARG A 136 4.95 -2.23 -26.23
CA ARG A 136 4.44 -3.04 -27.34
C ARG A 136 4.24 -4.49 -26.93
N ASP A 137 5.23 -5.08 -26.25
CA ASP A 137 5.15 -6.46 -25.73
C ASP A 137 3.97 -6.64 -24.76
N TYR A 138 3.76 -5.66 -23.88
CA TYR A 138 2.58 -5.66 -22.99
C TYR A 138 1.26 -5.70 -23.77
N TYR A 139 1.11 -4.84 -24.78
CA TYR A 139 -0.07 -4.81 -25.64
C TYR A 139 -0.30 -6.16 -26.34
N ASP A 140 0.75 -6.74 -26.93
CA ASP A 140 0.64 -7.97 -27.69
C ASP A 140 0.31 -9.19 -26.82
N ARG A 141 0.78 -9.21 -25.55
CA ARG A 141 0.48 -10.29 -24.59
C ARG A 141 -0.84 -10.15 -23.86
N ASN A 142 -1.43 -8.96 -23.84
CA ASN A 142 -2.65 -8.68 -23.08
C ASN A 142 -3.75 -8.13 -23.98
N ARG A 143 -3.95 -8.74 -25.15
CA ARG A 143 -4.94 -8.29 -26.14
C ARG A 143 -6.37 -8.29 -25.60
N ASP A 144 -6.68 -9.19 -24.68
CA ASP A 144 -7.94 -9.29 -23.96
C ASP A 144 -8.34 -7.97 -23.25
N ARG A 145 -7.37 -7.23 -22.74
CA ARG A 145 -7.59 -5.92 -22.09
C ARG A 145 -7.96 -4.80 -23.07
N PHE A 146 -7.70 -5.01 -24.34
CA PHE A 146 -7.87 -4.02 -25.38
C PHE A 146 -9.02 -4.34 -26.35
N LEU A 147 -9.82 -5.36 -26.05
CA LEU A 147 -11.05 -5.63 -26.78
C LEU A 147 -12.00 -4.43 -26.73
N THR A 148 -12.68 -4.15 -27.84
CA THR A 148 -13.74 -3.16 -27.83
C THR A 148 -14.95 -3.66 -27.02
N PRO A 149 -15.80 -2.78 -26.46
CA PRO A 149 -17.00 -3.21 -25.75
C PRO A 149 -17.92 -4.12 -26.56
N ASP A 150 -17.97 -3.94 -27.88
CA ASP A 150 -18.75 -4.77 -28.80
C ASP A 150 -18.14 -6.16 -28.95
N ALA A 151 -16.83 -6.26 -29.11
CA ALA A 151 -16.11 -7.51 -29.18
C ALA A 151 -16.26 -8.32 -27.89
N LEU A 152 -16.14 -7.66 -26.72
CA LEU A 152 -16.38 -8.29 -25.40
C LEU A 152 -17.79 -8.87 -25.30
N ARG A 153 -18.83 -8.13 -25.75
CA ARG A 153 -20.21 -8.62 -25.71
C ARG A 153 -20.46 -9.82 -26.66
N ARG A 154 -19.72 -9.88 -27.76
CA ARG A 154 -19.78 -11.02 -28.71
C ARG A 154 -18.94 -12.22 -28.26
N GLY A 155 -18.12 -12.08 -27.21
CA GLY A 155 -17.23 -13.14 -26.73
C GLY A 155 -16.08 -13.44 -27.70
N VAL A 156 -15.54 -12.41 -28.37
CA VAL A 156 -14.42 -12.55 -29.32
C VAL A 156 -13.17 -13.02 -28.56
N ASP A 157 -12.51 -14.06 -29.06
CA ASP A 157 -11.19 -14.47 -28.60
C ASP A 157 -10.12 -13.54 -29.21
N PRO A 158 -9.38 -12.77 -28.38
CA PRO A 158 -8.39 -11.82 -28.87
C PRO A 158 -7.14 -12.49 -29.48
N TYR A 159 -6.98 -13.81 -29.32
CA TYR A 159 -5.82 -14.57 -29.75
C TYR A 159 -6.11 -15.50 -30.94
N ASP A 160 -7.38 -15.66 -31.31
CA ASP A 160 -7.82 -16.50 -32.44
C ASP A 160 -8.25 -15.63 -33.65
N ASP A 161 -7.26 -14.97 -34.27
CA ASP A 161 -7.38 -14.12 -35.47
C ASP A 161 -8.57 -13.15 -35.45
N PRO A 162 -8.68 -12.28 -34.42
CA PRO A 162 -9.78 -11.34 -34.28
C PRO A 162 -9.76 -10.28 -35.40
N ASP A 163 -10.94 -9.77 -35.77
CA ASP A 163 -11.02 -8.61 -36.66
C ASP A 163 -10.23 -7.45 -36.06
N PRO A 164 -9.38 -6.74 -36.84
CA PRO A 164 -8.67 -5.54 -36.36
C PRO A 164 -9.58 -4.48 -35.74
N ALA A 165 -10.87 -4.43 -36.11
CA ALA A 165 -11.86 -3.53 -35.51
C ALA A 165 -12.29 -3.98 -34.09
N ASP A 166 -12.04 -5.21 -33.70
CA ASP A 166 -12.40 -5.75 -32.38
C ASP A 166 -11.41 -5.38 -31.29
N ILE A 167 -10.21 -4.97 -31.68
CA ILE A 167 -9.14 -4.59 -30.75
C ILE A 167 -8.82 -3.10 -30.89
N GLN A 168 -8.72 -2.40 -29.77
CA GLN A 168 -8.27 -1.00 -29.75
C GLN A 168 -6.86 -0.89 -30.33
N PRO A 169 -6.62 -0.03 -31.34
CA PRO A 169 -5.31 0.07 -31.98
C PRO A 169 -4.21 0.48 -30.99
N TYR A 170 -3.04 -0.14 -31.08
CA TYR A 170 -1.89 0.16 -30.21
C TYR A 170 -1.60 1.65 -30.05
N ARG A 171 -1.61 2.40 -31.18
CA ARG A 171 -1.37 3.86 -31.16
C ARG A 171 -2.31 4.65 -30.25
N ARG A 172 -3.50 4.10 -29.97
CA ARG A 172 -4.53 4.74 -29.13
C ARG A 172 -4.29 4.45 -27.65
N VAL A 173 -3.74 3.30 -27.31
CA VAL A 173 -3.60 2.81 -25.93
C VAL A 173 -2.18 2.85 -25.40
N ARG A 174 -1.17 3.02 -26.28
CA ARG A 174 0.26 2.96 -25.94
C ARG A 174 0.67 3.88 -24.79
N ASP A 175 0.14 5.11 -24.75
CA ASP A 175 0.53 6.11 -23.74
C ASP A 175 -0.08 5.74 -22.37
N GLY A 176 -1.31 5.19 -22.35
CA GLY A 176 -1.94 4.61 -21.17
C GLY A 176 -1.18 3.41 -20.64
N ILE A 177 -0.75 2.49 -21.52
CA ILE A 177 0.06 1.33 -21.17
C ILE A 177 1.41 1.79 -20.59
N ALA A 178 2.08 2.74 -21.24
CA ALA A 178 3.35 3.27 -20.76
C ALA A 178 3.22 3.88 -19.34
N GLN A 179 2.14 4.59 -19.09
CA GLN A 179 1.85 5.15 -17.76
C GLN A 179 1.55 4.05 -16.73
N GLU A 180 0.76 3.03 -17.09
CA GLU A 180 0.46 1.89 -16.20
C GLU A 180 1.75 1.14 -15.80
N LEU A 181 2.60 0.83 -16.77
CA LEU A 181 3.88 0.16 -16.54
C LEU A 181 4.83 1.02 -15.70
N ARG A 182 4.85 2.34 -15.91
CA ARG A 182 5.65 3.28 -15.10
C ARG A 182 5.18 3.27 -13.66
N ARG A 183 3.88 3.35 -13.40
CA ARG A 183 3.30 3.27 -12.06
C ARG A 183 3.59 1.93 -11.38
N ALA A 184 3.52 0.82 -12.11
CA ALA A 184 3.86 -0.49 -11.57
C ALA A 184 5.36 -0.58 -11.20
N ALA A 185 6.25 -0.03 -12.03
CA ALA A 185 7.68 0.05 -11.74
C ALA A 185 7.96 0.95 -10.52
N ALA A 186 7.29 2.10 -10.41
CA ALA A 186 7.41 2.99 -9.26
C ALA A 186 6.96 2.34 -7.96
N ARG A 187 5.85 1.60 -7.97
CA ARG A 187 5.41 0.82 -6.80
C ARG A 187 6.45 -0.20 -6.37
N ARG A 188 7.04 -0.93 -7.32
CA ARG A 188 8.12 -1.86 -7.05
C ARG A 188 9.34 -1.16 -6.43
N ALA A 189 9.76 -0.02 -7.01
CA ALA A 189 10.85 0.79 -6.48
C ALA A 189 10.56 1.29 -5.05
N PHE A 190 9.32 1.71 -4.78
CA PHE A 190 8.89 2.12 -3.44
C PHE A 190 8.96 0.97 -2.44
N PHE A 191 8.55 -0.24 -2.80
CA PHE A 191 8.68 -1.41 -1.93
C PHE A 191 10.14 -1.76 -1.65
N THR A 192 11.00 -1.76 -2.68
CA THR A 192 12.44 -2.00 -2.51
C THR A 192 13.05 -0.97 -1.57
N TRP A 193 12.76 0.31 -1.79
CA TRP A 193 13.20 1.38 -0.89
C TRP A 193 12.69 1.18 0.54
N LEU A 194 11.42 0.80 0.72
CA LEU A 194 10.82 0.63 2.04
C LEU A 194 11.45 -0.53 2.80
N ASP A 195 11.74 -1.63 2.13
CA ASP A 195 12.42 -2.79 2.73
C ASP A 195 13.83 -2.42 3.18
N GLU A 196 14.59 -1.69 2.35
CA GLU A 196 15.92 -1.19 2.69
C GLU A 196 15.87 -0.18 3.86
N ALA A 197 14.95 0.76 3.80
CA ALA A 197 14.80 1.79 4.83
C ALA A 197 14.38 1.21 6.20
N ARG A 198 13.60 0.12 6.20
CA ARG A 198 13.18 -0.58 7.42
C ARG A 198 14.30 -1.34 8.11
N ALA A 199 15.38 -1.69 7.43
CA ALA A 199 16.50 -2.41 8.03
C ALA A 199 17.14 -1.66 9.21
N GLY A 200 17.03 -0.34 9.25
CA GLY A 200 17.51 0.52 10.34
C GLY A 200 16.45 0.86 11.40
N VAL A 201 15.32 0.16 11.44
CA VAL A 201 14.24 0.43 12.40
C VAL A 201 14.27 -0.56 13.56
N GLU A 202 14.32 -0.03 14.77
CA GLU A 202 14.20 -0.78 16.02
C GLU A 202 12.80 -0.55 16.60
N TYR A 203 12.00 -1.60 16.77
CA TYR A 203 10.66 -1.52 17.35
C TYR A 203 10.71 -1.73 18.86
N ALA A 204 9.91 -0.97 19.60
CA ALA A 204 9.68 -1.25 21.01
C ALA A 204 8.76 -2.47 21.17
N GLU A 205 8.83 -3.13 22.34
CA GLU A 205 7.99 -4.27 22.67
C GLU A 205 6.49 -3.94 22.48
N GLY A 206 5.78 -4.79 21.76
CA GLY A 206 4.36 -4.61 21.42
C GLY A 206 4.08 -3.70 20.22
N HIS A 207 5.13 -3.24 19.51
CA HIS A 207 5.05 -2.40 18.31
C HIS A 207 5.66 -3.07 17.06
N GLU A 208 6.12 -4.30 17.17
CA GLU A 208 6.75 -5.07 16.11
C GLU A 208 5.79 -5.29 14.93
N HIS A 209 6.32 -5.74 13.81
CA HIS A 209 5.48 -5.99 12.62
C HIS A 209 4.37 -7.01 12.93
N PRO A 210 3.11 -6.80 12.51
CA PRO A 210 2.00 -7.73 12.78
C PRO A 210 2.25 -9.16 12.30
N GLY A 211 3.03 -9.32 11.24
CA GLY A 211 3.43 -10.62 10.70
C GLY A 211 4.73 -11.19 11.28
N ASP A 212 5.29 -10.59 12.33
CA ASP A 212 6.51 -11.12 12.97
C ASP A 212 6.22 -12.50 13.61
N PRO A 213 6.84 -13.59 13.12
CA PRO A 213 6.56 -14.93 13.60
C PRO A 213 7.05 -15.19 15.04
N SER A 214 7.96 -14.37 15.56
CA SER A 214 8.44 -14.46 16.93
C SER A 214 7.42 -13.93 17.95
N HIS A 215 6.40 -13.19 17.51
CA HIS A 215 5.41 -12.59 18.38
C HIS A 215 4.22 -13.54 18.60
N PRO A 216 3.76 -13.75 19.87
CA PRO A 216 2.69 -14.69 20.18
C PRO A 216 1.33 -14.35 19.53
N ASP A 217 1.13 -13.10 19.14
CA ASP A 217 -0.10 -12.65 18.49
C ASP A 217 0.03 -12.57 16.95
N HIS A 218 1.12 -13.09 16.35
CA HIS A 218 1.25 -13.04 14.90
C HIS A 218 0.14 -13.87 14.23
N GLU A 219 -0.38 -13.35 13.13
CA GLU A 219 -1.37 -14.04 12.31
C GLU A 219 -0.74 -14.34 10.95
N HIS A 220 -0.65 -15.64 10.60
CA HIS A 220 -0.38 -16.02 9.23
C HIS A 220 -1.59 -15.61 8.37
N ARG A 221 -1.41 -14.61 7.53
CA ARG A 221 -2.35 -14.29 6.45
C ARG A 221 -1.71 -14.74 5.15
N HIS A 222 -2.29 -15.77 4.60
CA HIS A 222 -2.09 -16.19 3.21
C HIS A 222 -3.06 -15.43 2.34
#